data_3b4005828ed02b1f998f5e8e015b33a4
#
_entry.id   3b4005828ed02b1f998f5e8e015b33a4
#
_cell.length_a   1.000
_cell.length_b   1.000
_cell.length_c   1.000
_cell.angle_alpha   90.00
_cell.angle_beta   90.00
_cell.angle_gamma   90.00
#
_symmetry.space_group_name_H-M   'P 1'
#
loop_
_entity.id
_entity.type
_entity.pdbx_description
1 polymer ?
#
loop_
_entity_poly.entity_id
_entity_poly.type
_entity_poly.pdbx_seq_one_letter_code
_entity_poly.pdbx_strand_id
1 'polypeptide(L)'
;MRKIYKFFSIFLILISFSCEGEISDSDNNFSSEISYPYDFFFNHNGLNRMYTLYKPDNLKEKAPLVFILHGYTSNSTNIMNYSAMNSIADQHGFMVCYPQGTRNFYTGQTHWNANLKEMSSVEDSSFLNDLAKKLQAEYNLSDKNTF
;
A
#
# COMPACT_ATOMS: atom_id res chain seq x y z
N MET A 1 54.82 58.06 -45.65
CA MET A 1 54.27 57.98 -44.29
C MET A 1 53.74 56.56 -44.11
N ARG A 2 54.48 55.71 -43.44
CA ARG A 2 54.07 54.29 -43.17
C ARG A 2 53.44 54.23 -41.78
N LYS A 3 52.17 53.86 -41.71
CA LYS A 3 51.48 53.57 -40.44
C LYS A 3 51.76 52.15 -40.01
N ILE A 4 52.40 51.98 -38.87
CA ILE A 4 52.69 50.71 -38.20
C ILE A 4 51.54 50.36 -37.35
N TYR A 5 50.84 49.29 -37.70
CA TYR A 5 49.80 48.70 -36.82
C TYR A 5 50.46 47.69 -35.86
N LYS A 6 50.41 47.99 -34.54
CA LYS A 6 50.83 47.04 -33.51
C LYS A 6 49.68 46.04 -33.28
N PHE A 7 49.96 44.80 -33.62
CA PHE A 7 49.12 43.70 -33.26
C PHE A 7 49.26 43.43 -31.73
N PHE A 8 48.17 43.60 -30.98
CA PHE A 8 48.10 43.19 -29.59
C PHE A 8 47.56 41.76 -29.58
N SER A 9 48.42 40.77 -29.31
CA SER A 9 48.03 39.38 -29.14
C SER A 9 47.50 39.18 -27.73
N ILE A 10 46.17 39.00 -27.62
CA ILE A 10 45.54 38.63 -26.37
C ILE A 10 45.69 37.12 -26.21
N PHE A 11 46.54 36.70 -25.27
CA PHE A 11 46.74 35.31 -24.89
C PHE A 11 45.63 34.93 -23.94
N LEU A 12 44.62 34.21 -24.45
CA LEU A 12 43.50 33.69 -23.66
C LEU A 12 43.94 32.41 -22.93
N ILE A 13 44.21 32.51 -21.64
CA ILE A 13 44.51 31.34 -20.81
C ILE A 13 43.18 30.66 -20.46
N LEU A 14 42.93 29.52 -21.11
CA LEU A 14 41.83 28.60 -20.70
C LEU A 14 42.29 27.82 -19.48
N ILE A 15 41.79 28.22 -18.32
CA ILE A 15 41.91 27.43 -17.09
C ILE A 15 40.81 26.36 -17.14
N SER A 16 41.19 25.14 -17.51
CA SER A 16 40.33 23.97 -17.35
C SER A 16 40.26 23.61 -15.86
N PHE A 17 39.13 23.95 -15.22
CA PHE A 17 38.79 23.42 -13.92
C PHE A 17 38.26 21.99 -14.11
N SER A 18 39.16 21.01 -13.90
CA SER A 18 38.74 19.61 -13.74
C SER A 18 38.12 19.47 -12.33
N CYS A 19 36.81 19.43 -12.27
CA CYS A 19 36.11 19.04 -11.08
C CYS A 19 35.99 17.51 -11.14
N GLU A 20 36.92 16.78 -10.53
CA GLU A 20 36.74 15.39 -10.17
C GLU A 20 35.77 15.36 -9.00
N GLY A 21 34.48 15.29 -9.30
CA GLY A 21 33.46 14.91 -8.34
C GLY A 21 33.56 13.42 -8.12
N GLU A 22 34.04 13.01 -6.96
CA GLU A 22 33.81 11.66 -6.46
C GLU A 22 32.30 11.45 -6.39
N ILE A 23 31.75 10.62 -7.27
CA ILE A 23 30.40 10.07 -7.15
C ILE A 23 30.51 9.06 -6.03
N SER A 24 30.21 9.47 -4.80
CA SER A 24 29.87 8.54 -3.75
C SER A 24 28.55 7.90 -4.16
N ASP A 25 28.59 6.65 -4.60
CA ASP A 25 27.44 5.78 -4.66
C ASP A 25 26.89 5.62 -3.25
N SER A 26 26.11 6.60 -2.79
CA SER A 26 25.19 6.39 -1.70
C SER A 26 24.09 5.52 -2.29
N ASP A 27 24.17 4.22 -2.03
CA ASP A 27 23.05 3.29 -2.15
C ASP A 27 21.88 3.86 -1.36
N ASN A 28 21.11 4.74 -2.01
CA ASN A 28 19.79 5.13 -1.57
C ASN A 28 18.90 3.91 -1.71
N ASN A 29 19.05 2.96 -0.79
CA ASN A 29 18.06 1.94 -0.53
C ASN A 29 16.86 2.66 0.10
N PHE A 30 16.13 3.42 -0.72
CA PHE A 30 14.86 4.01 -0.39
C PHE A 30 13.82 2.88 -0.37
N SER A 31 13.87 2.06 0.67
CA SER A 31 12.71 1.27 1.04
C SER A 31 11.65 2.28 1.47
N SER A 32 10.72 2.60 0.56
CA SER A 32 9.54 3.38 0.93
C SER A 32 8.79 2.56 2.00
N GLU A 33 8.98 2.96 3.24
CA GLU A 33 8.26 2.37 4.37
C GLU A 33 6.76 2.63 4.13
N ILE A 34 5.98 1.54 3.98
CA ILE A 34 4.55 1.66 3.74
C ILE A 34 3.90 2.29 4.97
N SER A 35 3.30 3.47 4.79
CA SER A 35 2.52 4.12 5.85
C SER A 35 1.12 3.53 5.91
N TYR A 36 0.71 3.02 7.06
CA TYR A 36 -0.62 2.46 7.28
C TYR A 36 -1.61 3.50 7.84
N PRO A 37 -2.91 3.45 7.46
CA PRO A 37 -3.56 2.42 6.63
C PRO A 37 -3.19 2.53 5.14
N TYR A 38 -3.12 1.40 4.44
CA TYR A 38 -2.78 1.33 3.03
C TYR A 38 -3.70 0.37 2.27
N ASP A 39 -4.02 0.71 1.01
CA ASP A 39 -4.86 -0.10 0.14
C ASP A 39 -4.01 -1.08 -0.67
N PHE A 40 -4.36 -2.34 -0.58
CA PHE A 40 -3.75 -3.44 -1.31
C PHE A 40 -4.74 -4.13 -2.23
N PHE A 41 -4.19 -4.92 -3.14
CA PHE A 41 -4.97 -5.76 -4.03
C PHE A 41 -4.54 -7.22 -3.92
N PHE A 42 -5.52 -8.12 -4.01
CA PHE A 42 -5.33 -9.56 -4.00
C PHE A 42 -6.13 -10.18 -5.15
N ASN A 43 -5.43 -10.81 -6.09
CA ASN A 43 -6.13 -11.55 -7.15
C ASN A 43 -6.66 -12.86 -6.59
N HIS A 44 -7.98 -12.98 -6.54
CA HIS A 44 -8.67 -14.18 -6.07
C HIS A 44 -9.63 -14.66 -7.15
N ASN A 45 -9.40 -15.86 -7.70
CA ASN A 45 -10.20 -16.46 -8.77
C ASN A 45 -10.41 -15.54 -9.99
N GLY A 46 -9.36 -14.82 -10.40
CA GLY A 46 -9.40 -13.90 -11.54
C GLY A 46 -10.00 -12.53 -11.26
N LEU A 47 -10.49 -12.29 -10.03
CA LEU A 47 -10.97 -10.97 -9.59
C LEU A 47 -9.89 -10.26 -8.78
N ASN A 48 -9.60 -9.02 -9.13
CA ASN A 48 -8.71 -8.17 -8.36
C ASN A 48 -9.49 -7.55 -7.20
N ARG A 49 -9.33 -8.11 -5.99
CA ARG A 49 -10.05 -7.71 -4.78
C ARG A 49 -9.22 -6.73 -3.97
N MET A 50 -9.81 -5.58 -3.66
CA MET A 50 -9.18 -4.55 -2.82
C MET A 50 -9.41 -4.83 -1.34
N TYR A 51 -8.45 -4.47 -0.51
CA TYR A 51 -8.58 -4.40 0.95
C TYR A 51 -7.70 -3.29 1.50
N THR A 52 -8.17 -2.59 2.52
CA THR A 52 -7.36 -1.65 3.29
C THR A 52 -6.79 -2.37 4.50
N LEU A 53 -5.50 -2.26 4.74
CA LEU A 53 -4.81 -2.90 5.85
C LEU A 53 -4.33 -1.84 6.84
N TYR A 54 -4.52 -2.08 8.12
CA TYR A 54 -3.93 -1.31 9.20
C TYR A 54 -3.01 -2.18 10.05
N LYS A 55 -1.76 -1.76 10.15
CA LYS A 55 -0.72 -2.41 10.96
C LYS A 55 -0.26 -1.42 12.01
N PRO A 56 -0.49 -1.68 13.32
CA PRO A 56 0.03 -0.84 14.39
C PRO A 56 1.53 -1.01 14.55
N ASP A 57 2.22 0.01 15.02
CA ASP A 57 3.69 -0.01 15.24
C ASP A 57 4.13 -1.05 16.28
N ASN A 58 3.24 -1.33 17.24
CA ASN A 58 3.48 -2.31 18.31
C ASN A 58 3.04 -3.75 17.98
N LEU A 59 2.82 -4.06 16.70
CA LEU A 59 2.43 -5.41 16.26
C LEU A 59 3.48 -6.44 16.68
N LYS A 60 3.00 -7.48 17.39
CA LYS A 60 3.85 -8.59 17.86
C LYS A 60 3.79 -9.79 16.92
N GLU A 61 4.77 -10.66 17.03
CA GLU A 61 4.70 -11.96 16.37
C GLU A 61 3.48 -12.74 16.86
N LYS A 62 2.83 -13.47 15.93
CA LYS A 62 1.61 -14.20 16.19
C LYS A 62 0.46 -13.36 16.75
N ALA A 63 0.47 -12.06 16.42
CA ALA A 63 -0.65 -11.18 16.75
C ALA A 63 -1.95 -11.64 16.06
N PRO A 64 -3.11 -11.33 16.65
CA PRO A 64 -4.40 -11.56 16.00
C PRO A 64 -4.59 -10.74 14.72
N LEU A 65 -5.41 -11.27 13.81
CA LEU A 65 -5.93 -10.58 12.64
C LEU A 65 -7.44 -10.38 12.80
N VAL A 66 -7.91 -9.15 12.63
CA VAL A 66 -9.33 -8.81 12.72
C VAL A 66 -9.83 -8.30 11.37
N PHE A 67 -10.86 -8.92 10.82
CA PHE A 67 -11.56 -8.45 9.63
C PHE A 67 -12.78 -7.61 10.04
N ILE A 68 -12.90 -6.42 9.44
CA ILE A 68 -14.07 -5.56 9.62
C ILE A 68 -14.75 -5.36 8.26
N LEU A 69 -15.91 -5.97 8.10
CA LEU A 69 -16.67 -5.95 6.86
C LEU A 69 -17.62 -4.76 6.83
N HIS A 70 -17.65 -4.04 5.74
CA HIS A 70 -18.61 -2.94 5.53
C HIS A 70 -20.02 -3.47 5.27
N GLY A 71 -21.04 -2.64 5.52
CA GLY A 71 -22.42 -2.96 5.20
C GLY A 71 -22.74 -2.79 3.70
N TYR A 72 -23.97 -3.16 3.31
CA TYR A 72 -24.50 -2.95 1.96
C TYR A 72 -24.37 -1.46 1.58
N THR A 73 -23.97 -1.19 0.32
CA THR A 73 -23.71 0.14 -0.26
C THR A 73 -22.49 0.91 0.30
N SER A 74 -21.84 0.40 1.34
CA SER A 74 -20.69 1.03 1.98
C SER A 74 -19.35 0.57 1.35
N ASN A 75 -18.22 0.90 1.97
CA ASN A 75 -16.88 0.55 1.49
C ASN A 75 -15.88 0.40 2.66
N SER A 76 -14.67 -0.08 2.35
CA SER A 76 -13.59 -0.30 3.32
C SER A 76 -13.23 0.97 4.10
N THR A 77 -13.11 2.12 3.45
CA THR A 77 -12.76 3.40 4.09
C THR A 77 -13.85 3.85 5.07
N ASN A 78 -15.12 3.74 4.68
CA ASN A 78 -16.22 4.15 5.53
C ASN A 78 -16.30 3.29 6.81
N ILE A 79 -16.16 1.96 6.67
CA ILE A 79 -16.20 1.09 7.85
C ILE A 79 -14.97 1.25 8.73
N MET A 80 -13.80 1.51 8.17
CA MET A 80 -12.59 1.83 8.93
C MET A 80 -12.81 3.06 9.81
N ASN A 81 -13.32 4.15 9.23
CA ASN A 81 -13.60 5.38 9.96
C ASN A 81 -14.71 5.22 11.00
N TYR A 82 -15.77 4.46 10.65
CA TYR A 82 -16.90 4.24 11.54
C TYR A 82 -16.55 3.36 12.73
N SER A 83 -15.80 2.28 12.53
CA SER A 83 -15.46 1.32 13.58
C SER A 83 -14.43 1.83 14.56
N ALA A 84 -13.59 2.80 14.14
CA ALA A 84 -12.44 3.32 14.89
C ALA A 84 -11.49 2.22 15.40
N MET A 85 -11.46 1.05 14.72
CA MET A 85 -10.74 -0.13 15.18
C MET A 85 -9.21 0.06 15.14
N ASN A 86 -8.69 0.98 14.33
CA ASN A 86 -7.27 1.30 14.29
C ASN A 86 -6.75 1.75 15.67
N SER A 87 -7.47 2.61 16.37
CA SER A 87 -7.06 3.07 17.70
C SER A 87 -7.08 1.96 18.75
N ILE A 88 -7.96 0.97 18.61
CA ILE A 88 -8.02 -0.22 19.47
C ILE A 88 -6.83 -1.15 19.11
N ALA A 89 -6.51 -1.28 17.84
CA ALA A 89 -5.35 -2.04 17.39
C ALA A 89 -4.03 -1.47 17.94
N ASP A 90 -3.89 -0.14 17.98
CA ASP A 90 -2.73 0.54 18.60
C ASP A 90 -2.61 0.23 20.10
N GLN A 91 -3.72 0.13 20.80
CA GLN A 91 -3.72 -0.18 22.23
C GLN A 91 -3.38 -1.65 22.54
N HIS A 92 -3.80 -2.57 21.66
CA HIS A 92 -3.76 -4.00 21.93
C HIS A 92 -2.79 -4.81 21.06
N GLY A 93 -2.24 -4.23 19.99
CA GLY A 93 -1.20 -4.84 19.14
C GLY A 93 -1.73 -5.95 18.25
N PHE A 94 -2.86 -5.74 17.54
CA PHE A 94 -3.39 -6.66 16.53
C PHE A 94 -3.52 -5.96 15.17
N MET A 95 -3.54 -6.74 14.10
CA MET A 95 -3.70 -6.21 12.75
C MET A 95 -5.17 -6.15 12.35
N VAL A 96 -5.56 -5.09 11.62
CA VAL A 96 -6.93 -4.93 11.12
C VAL A 96 -6.93 -4.92 9.60
N CYS A 97 -7.83 -5.70 9.02
CA CYS A 97 -8.08 -5.73 7.58
C CYS A 97 -9.53 -5.30 7.30
N TYR A 98 -9.68 -4.37 6.37
CA TYR A 98 -10.97 -3.87 5.87
C TYR A 98 -11.14 -4.25 4.40
N PRO A 99 -11.64 -5.46 4.12
CA PRO A 99 -11.82 -5.88 2.73
C PRO A 99 -12.94 -5.09 2.06
N GLN A 100 -12.84 -4.98 0.73
CA GLN A 100 -13.87 -4.37 -0.10
C GLN A 100 -14.75 -5.44 -0.77
N GLY A 101 -16.05 -5.37 -0.53
CA GLY A 101 -17.05 -6.17 -1.23
C GLY A 101 -17.14 -5.81 -2.71
N THR A 102 -17.64 -6.73 -3.53
CA THR A 102 -17.83 -6.51 -4.96
C THR A 102 -19.03 -5.62 -5.24
N ARG A 103 -19.11 -5.08 -6.47
CA ARG A 103 -20.30 -4.36 -6.93
C ARG A 103 -21.27 -5.33 -7.57
N ASN A 104 -22.53 -5.23 -7.19
CA ASN A 104 -23.62 -5.93 -7.86
C ASN A 104 -23.78 -5.41 -9.29
N PHE A 105 -23.87 -6.31 -10.26
CA PHE A 105 -23.96 -5.96 -11.67
C PHE A 105 -25.21 -5.12 -12.00
N TYR A 106 -26.35 -5.42 -11.37
CA TYR A 106 -27.63 -4.77 -11.67
C TYR A 106 -27.81 -3.44 -10.94
N THR A 107 -27.39 -3.36 -9.68
CA THR A 107 -27.63 -2.17 -8.84
C THR A 107 -26.41 -1.25 -8.77
N GLY A 108 -25.23 -1.73 -9.17
CA GLY A 108 -23.96 -1.00 -9.01
C GLY A 108 -23.50 -0.85 -7.56
N GLN A 109 -24.27 -1.37 -6.59
CA GLN A 109 -24.00 -1.22 -5.17
C GLN A 109 -22.99 -2.26 -4.68
N THR A 110 -22.15 -1.84 -3.75
CA THR A 110 -21.19 -2.73 -3.07
C THR A 110 -21.92 -3.65 -2.08
N HIS A 111 -21.53 -4.91 -2.04
CA HIS A 111 -22.17 -5.92 -1.21
C HIS A 111 -21.25 -7.10 -0.93
N TRP A 112 -21.68 -7.97 -0.03
CA TRP A 112 -21.12 -9.29 0.23
C TRP A 112 -22.10 -10.36 -0.23
N ASN A 113 -21.58 -11.46 -0.74
CA ASN A 113 -22.41 -12.63 -1.06
C ASN A 113 -22.86 -13.30 0.26
N ALA A 114 -24.06 -12.98 0.65
CA ALA A 114 -24.73 -13.58 1.83
C ALA A 114 -25.57 -14.81 1.47
N ASN A 115 -25.17 -15.59 0.43
CA ASN A 115 -25.94 -16.72 -0.12
C ASN A 115 -27.32 -16.35 -0.69
N LEU A 116 -27.52 -15.08 -1.01
CA LEU A 116 -28.71 -14.62 -1.73
C LEU A 116 -28.48 -14.87 -3.21
N LYS A 117 -29.03 -15.94 -3.75
CA LYS A 117 -28.81 -16.46 -5.11
C LYS A 117 -28.92 -15.43 -6.22
N GLU A 118 -29.65 -14.36 -5.99
CA GLU A 118 -29.93 -13.31 -6.97
C GLU A 118 -28.95 -12.14 -6.90
N MET A 119 -28.08 -12.08 -5.89
CA MET A 119 -27.24 -10.91 -5.65
C MET A 119 -25.80 -11.05 -6.11
N SER A 120 -25.21 -12.24 -6.04
CA SER A 120 -23.82 -12.43 -6.44
C SER A 120 -23.46 -13.90 -6.66
N SER A 121 -22.61 -14.14 -7.65
CA SER A 121 -21.92 -15.44 -7.84
C SER A 121 -20.48 -15.42 -7.30
N VAL A 122 -20.07 -14.34 -6.64
CA VAL A 122 -18.70 -14.20 -6.13
C VAL A 122 -18.55 -14.92 -4.80
N GLU A 123 -17.52 -15.74 -4.68
CA GLU A 123 -17.21 -16.54 -3.49
C GLU A 123 -16.48 -15.72 -2.44
N ASP A 124 -17.20 -14.84 -1.73
CA ASP A 124 -16.61 -13.95 -0.72
C ASP A 124 -16.03 -14.71 0.48
N SER A 125 -16.65 -15.82 0.92
CA SER A 125 -16.11 -16.63 2.00
C SER A 125 -14.75 -17.23 1.66
N SER A 126 -14.58 -17.73 0.44
CA SER A 126 -13.31 -18.24 -0.07
C SER A 126 -12.26 -17.13 -0.14
N PHE A 127 -12.64 -15.96 -0.66
CA PHE A 127 -11.77 -14.79 -0.71
C PHE A 127 -11.25 -14.39 0.69
N LEU A 128 -12.13 -14.26 1.68
CA LEU A 128 -11.75 -13.87 3.03
C LEU A 128 -10.82 -14.90 3.69
N ASN A 129 -11.08 -16.19 3.48
CA ASN A 129 -10.22 -17.26 4.00
C ASN A 129 -8.82 -17.23 3.37
N ASP A 130 -8.72 -17.05 2.05
CA ASP A 130 -7.43 -17.03 1.37
C ASP A 130 -6.66 -15.73 1.65
N LEU A 131 -7.36 -14.60 1.79
CA LEU A 131 -6.76 -13.36 2.24
C LEU A 131 -6.22 -13.49 3.68
N ALA A 132 -6.95 -14.15 4.59
CA ALA A 132 -6.48 -14.41 5.95
C ALA A 132 -5.17 -15.20 5.94
N LYS A 133 -5.11 -16.31 5.20
CA LYS A 133 -3.89 -17.11 5.07
C LYS A 133 -2.71 -16.34 4.50
N LYS A 134 -2.97 -15.52 3.48
CA LYS A 134 -1.96 -14.62 2.89
C LYS A 134 -1.39 -13.68 3.95
N LEU A 135 -2.25 -12.95 4.67
CA LEU A 135 -1.83 -11.98 5.67
C LEU A 135 -1.13 -12.64 6.87
N GLN A 136 -1.60 -13.81 7.32
CA GLN A 136 -0.96 -14.59 8.37
C GLN A 136 0.48 -14.97 8.00
N ALA A 137 0.71 -15.39 6.76
CA ALA A 137 2.03 -15.76 6.28
C ALA A 137 2.95 -14.54 6.10
N GLU A 138 2.42 -13.47 5.51
CA GLU A 138 3.18 -12.27 5.15
C GLU A 138 3.64 -11.47 6.38
N TYR A 139 2.78 -11.39 7.41
CA TYR A 139 3.05 -10.61 8.63
C TYR A 139 3.32 -11.46 9.87
N ASN A 140 3.56 -12.75 9.71
CA ASN A 140 3.80 -13.69 10.82
C ASN A 140 2.71 -13.63 11.91
N LEU A 141 1.43 -13.55 11.49
CA LEU A 141 0.28 -13.47 12.39
C LEU A 141 -0.12 -14.86 12.93
N SER A 142 -1.05 -14.88 13.88
CA SER A 142 -1.60 -16.11 14.43
C SER A 142 -2.46 -16.84 13.40
N ASP A 143 -2.24 -18.12 13.22
CA ASP A 143 -3.06 -19.02 12.41
C ASP A 143 -4.38 -19.44 13.10
N LYS A 144 -4.52 -19.12 14.39
CA LYS A 144 -5.68 -19.50 15.23
C LYS A 144 -6.56 -18.33 15.64
N ASN A 145 -6.03 -17.10 15.61
CA ASN A 145 -6.71 -15.92 16.11
C ASN A 145 -7.02 -14.96 14.95
N THR A 146 -7.94 -15.38 14.08
CA THR A 146 -8.54 -14.54 13.05
C THR A 146 -10.04 -14.41 13.33
N PHE A 147 -10.53 -13.17 13.35
CA PHE A 147 -11.89 -12.81 13.72
C PHE A 147 -12.57 -11.94 12.69
#